data_978e5fcdb6162f0143e2b16d0c67f099
#
_entry.id   978e5fcdb6162f0143e2b16d0c67f099
#
_cell.length_a   1.000
_cell.length_b   1.000
_cell.length_c   1.000
_cell.angle_alpha   90.00
_cell.angle_beta   90.00
_cell.angle_gamma   90.00
#
_symmetry.space_group_name_H-M   'P 1'
#
loop_
_entity.id
_entity.type
_entity.pdbx_description
1 polymer ?
#
loop_
_entity_poly.entity_id
_entity_poly.type
_entity_poly.pdbx_seq_one_letter_code
_entity_poly.pdbx_strand_id
1 'polypeptide(L)'
;RIKLRQLLSHTSGLQDFWPQDYSFAAMSRPTTPQHIADRWAKKPLDFDPGQQWQYSNTGYVVAGMIAEKVSGQPLMTYLTRKIFKPLGMTSVRDQDETNTPAFPAGYGRYALGPIRLVDPPARGWLYAAGELSMTAQDLAKWDIARINRSLIPADDWAAQESEVKLNDGKGTGYGLGVSVRPANGHRAVRHTGEAVGFLSANTVFPDDRAAVVVLTNSWNTGGAYTRIAREIADVILPAAPGTAPVDPVAAAQASLARAVFDQLRAGHLDRSQLTENANFYFTPQALADFQSSLAPLGEPIAFEPSGSPVLRGGFVIQGYTIKYPGRTLDLSTFYEPGANGRIEQFLVSPGE
;
A
#
# COMPACT_ATOMS: atom_id res chain seq x y z
N ARG A 1 22.12 12.90 -8.15
CA ARG A 1 21.30 13.93 -7.49
C ARG A 1 19.84 13.62 -7.76
N ILE A 2 19.06 13.36 -6.70
CA ILE A 2 17.63 13.05 -6.79
C ILE A 2 16.84 14.31 -7.14
N LYS A 3 15.84 14.19 -8.03
CA LYS A 3 14.90 15.27 -8.39
C LYS A 3 13.58 15.07 -7.65
N LEU A 4 12.83 16.16 -7.38
CA LEU A 4 11.50 16.08 -6.75
C LEU A 4 10.55 15.15 -7.51
N ARG A 5 10.54 15.20 -8.86
CA ARG A 5 9.75 14.28 -9.69
C ARG A 5 10.05 12.82 -9.39
N GLN A 6 11.31 12.46 -9.13
CA GLN A 6 11.71 11.08 -8.81
C GLN A 6 11.29 10.63 -7.42
N LEU A 7 11.18 11.56 -6.45
CA LEU A 7 10.56 11.26 -5.15
C LEU A 7 9.08 10.93 -5.33
N LEU A 8 8.34 11.78 -6.06
CA LEU A 8 6.89 11.64 -6.26
C LEU A 8 6.50 10.46 -7.16
N SER A 9 7.41 10.00 -8.03
CA SER A 9 7.17 8.87 -8.94
C SER A 9 7.76 7.55 -8.48
N HIS A 10 8.34 7.49 -7.28
CA HIS A 10 9.00 6.30 -6.75
C HIS A 10 10.17 5.77 -7.62
N THR A 11 10.90 6.70 -8.26
CA THR A 11 12.09 6.38 -9.06
C THR A 11 13.37 6.96 -8.47
N SER A 12 13.37 7.32 -7.19
CA SER A 12 14.50 7.96 -6.51
C SER A 12 15.60 7.00 -6.06
N GLY A 13 15.28 5.72 -5.86
CA GLY A 13 16.17 4.74 -5.22
C GLY A 13 16.23 4.84 -3.70
N LEU A 14 15.48 5.74 -3.06
CA LEU A 14 15.41 5.81 -1.59
C LEU A 14 14.75 4.56 -1.01
N GLN A 15 15.39 3.97 -0.01
CA GLN A 15 14.81 2.85 0.73
C GLN A 15 13.49 3.25 1.41
N ASP A 16 12.50 2.37 1.39
CA ASP A 16 11.26 2.60 2.12
C ASP A 16 11.47 2.41 3.63
N PHE A 17 10.97 3.34 4.45
CA PHE A 17 11.02 3.19 5.90
C PHE A 17 9.95 2.24 6.44
N TRP A 18 8.87 2.04 5.69
CA TRP A 18 7.74 1.20 6.05
C TRP A 18 7.28 0.37 4.84
N PRO A 19 8.03 -0.67 4.45
CA PRO A 19 7.72 -1.48 3.28
C PRO A 19 6.61 -2.51 3.51
N GLN A 20 6.49 -3.03 4.75
CA GLN A 20 5.49 -4.02 5.15
C GLN A 20 4.15 -3.37 5.53
N ASP A 21 3.07 -4.16 5.47
CA ASP A 21 1.70 -3.69 5.74
C ASP A 21 1.29 -3.84 7.22
N TYR A 22 2.22 -3.88 8.16
CA TYR A 22 1.97 -3.89 9.61
C TYR A 22 3.01 -3.01 10.34
N SER A 23 2.68 -2.62 11.58
CA SER A 23 3.60 -1.83 12.41
C SER A 23 4.80 -2.66 12.85
N PHE A 24 5.99 -2.09 12.74
CA PHE A 24 7.21 -2.69 13.29
C PHE A 24 7.56 -2.07 14.66
N ALA A 25 8.46 -2.71 15.39
CA ALA A 25 8.74 -2.39 16.80
C ALA A 25 9.01 -0.90 17.09
N ALA A 26 9.73 -0.20 16.21
CA ALA A 26 10.02 1.23 16.42
C ALA A 26 8.76 2.10 16.36
N MET A 27 7.69 1.67 15.68
CA MET A 27 6.45 2.42 15.52
C MET A 27 5.62 2.49 16.82
N SER A 28 6.00 1.78 17.86
CA SER A 28 5.42 1.92 19.19
C SER A 28 5.84 3.22 19.92
N ARG A 29 6.79 3.98 19.35
CA ARG A 29 7.30 5.23 19.91
C ARG A 29 7.15 6.37 18.92
N PRO A 30 6.84 7.60 19.36
CA PRO A 30 6.76 8.76 18.49
C PRO A 30 8.05 9.00 17.70
N THR A 31 7.90 9.54 16.51
CA THR A 31 9.01 9.94 15.63
C THR A 31 8.78 11.33 15.04
N THR A 32 9.71 11.80 14.21
CA THR A 32 9.58 13.04 13.45
C THR A 32 9.97 12.79 12.00
N PRO A 33 9.48 13.60 11.04
CA PRO A 33 9.91 13.51 9.64
C PRO A 33 11.43 13.62 9.48
N GLN A 34 12.07 14.49 10.29
CA GLN A 34 13.52 14.62 10.30
C GLN A 34 14.22 13.32 10.73
N HIS A 35 13.71 12.65 11.78
CA HIS A 35 14.28 11.38 12.23
C HIS A 35 14.15 10.28 11.16
N ILE A 36 12.99 10.20 10.48
CA ILE A 36 12.78 9.27 9.37
C ILE A 36 13.79 9.58 8.23
N ALA A 37 13.90 10.84 7.82
CA ALA A 37 14.85 11.25 6.78
C ALA A 37 16.30 10.95 7.18
N ASP A 38 16.70 11.22 8.41
CA ASP A 38 18.06 10.97 8.91
C ASP A 38 18.39 9.48 8.92
N ARG A 39 17.44 8.63 9.24
CA ARG A 39 17.64 7.19 9.38
C ARG A 39 17.58 6.44 8.04
N TRP A 40 16.69 6.85 7.12
CA TRP A 40 16.43 6.09 5.87
C TRP A 40 16.84 6.83 4.61
N ALA A 41 16.64 8.16 4.51
CA ALA A 41 17.02 8.89 3.30
C ALA A 41 18.54 9.11 3.17
N LYS A 42 19.31 8.88 4.24
CA LYS A 42 20.80 8.91 4.23
C LYS A 42 21.44 7.55 3.98
N LYS A 43 20.67 6.48 3.90
CA LYS A 43 21.19 5.17 3.54
C LYS A 43 21.64 5.15 2.06
N PRO A 44 22.51 4.21 1.66
CA PRO A 44 22.77 3.96 0.26
C PRO A 44 21.47 3.76 -0.51
N LEU A 45 21.41 4.28 -1.73
CA LEU A 45 20.27 4.06 -2.62
C LEU A 45 20.24 2.60 -3.06
N ASP A 46 19.02 2.06 -3.22
CA ASP A 46 18.84 0.70 -3.74
C ASP A 46 19.20 0.61 -5.23
N PHE A 47 19.10 1.74 -5.95
CA PHE A 47 19.49 1.90 -7.36
C PHE A 47 19.70 3.39 -7.69
N ASP A 48 20.37 3.68 -8.79
CA ASP A 48 20.55 5.06 -9.26
C ASP A 48 19.23 5.70 -9.68
N PRO A 49 19.01 6.99 -9.38
CA PRO A 49 17.76 7.68 -9.66
C PRO A 49 17.34 7.57 -11.13
N GLY A 50 16.13 7.07 -11.36
CA GLY A 50 15.55 6.85 -12.68
C GLY A 50 15.86 5.49 -13.31
N GLN A 51 16.65 4.63 -12.69
CA GLN A 51 16.95 3.29 -13.24
C GLN A 51 15.79 2.30 -13.03
N GLN A 52 15.09 2.40 -11.89
CA GLN A 52 14.02 1.48 -11.53
C GLN A 52 12.86 2.24 -10.90
N TRP A 53 11.71 1.58 -10.84
CA TRP A 53 10.58 1.98 -10.03
C TRP A 53 10.52 1.10 -8.78
N GLN A 54 10.50 1.73 -7.61
CA GLN A 54 10.33 1.07 -6.32
C GLN A 54 9.62 1.99 -5.37
N TYR A 55 8.48 1.54 -4.85
CA TYR A 55 7.68 2.33 -3.91
C TYR A 55 8.52 2.73 -2.68
N SER A 56 8.39 3.99 -2.27
CA SER A 56 9.11 4.51 -1.10
C SER A 56 8.33 5.61 -0.39
N ASN A 57 7.83 5.29 0.80
CA ASN A 57 7.25 6.26 1.73
C ASN A 57 8.29 7.31 2.16
N THR A 58 9.56 6.93 2.29
CA THR A 58 10.66 7.85 2.59
C THR A 58 10.74 8.99 1.57
N GLY A 59 10.51 8.69 0.28
CA GLY A 59 10.44 9.71 -0.77
C GLY A 59 9.38 10.76 -0.51
N TYR A 60 8.21 10.35 -0.02
CA TYR A 60 7.09 11.25 0.31
C TYR A 60 7.34 12.04 1.59
N VAL A 61 7.96 11.44 2.61
CA VAL A 61 8.41 12.20 3.80
C VAL A 61 9.35 13.32 3.39
N VAL A 62 10.35 13.05 2.54
CA VAL A 62 11.27 14.09 2.05
C VAL A 62 10.54 15.14 1.21
N ALA A 63 9.59 14.75 0.35
CA ALA A 63 8.79 15.67 -0.45
C ALA A 63 7.93 16.60 0.44
N GLY A 64 7.32 16.07 1.52
CA GLY A 64 6.59 16.86 2.51
C GLY A 64 7.48 17.88 3.22
N MET A 65 8.66 17.48 3.66
CA MET A 65 9.64 18.39 4.27
C MET A 65 10.09 19.51 3.28
N ILE A 66 10.21 19.19 1.98
CA ILE A 66 10.49 20.20 0.96
C ILE A 66 9.31 21.17 0.84
N ALA A 67 8.07 20.67 0.83
CA ALA A 67 6.86 21.49 0.76
C ALA A 67 6.78 22.46 1.96
N GLU A 68 7.04 22.01 3.17
CA GLU A 68 7.09 22.87 4.37
C GLU A 68 8.18 23.93 4.26
N LYS A 69 9.39 23.53 3.85
CA LYS A 69 10.52 24.45 3.70
C LYS A 69 10.24 25.55 2.67
N VAL A 70 9.63 25.19 1.54
CA VAL A 70 9.33 26.15 0.46
C VAL A 70 8.14 27.02 0.79
N SER A 71 7.11 26.47 1.43
CA SER A 71 5.91 27.21 1.80
C SER A 71 6.06 28.06 3.06
N GLY A 72 7.04 27.75 3.91
CA GLY A 72 7.22 28.34 5.23
C GLY A 72 6.12 27.99 6.24
N GLN A 73 5.35 26.92 5.99
CA GLN A 73 4.19 26.50 6.79
C GLN A 73 4.23 25.01 7.07
N PRO A 74 3.68 24.55 8.22
CA PRO A 74 3.42 23.12 8.43
C PRO A 74 2.56 22.52 7.30
N LEU A 75 2.83 21.28 6.92
CA LEU A 75 2.21 20.62 5.76
C LEU A 75 0.68 20.66 5.84
N MET A 76 0.08 20.22 6.95
CA MET A 76 -1.38 20.25 7.13
C MET A 76 -1.98 21.64 7.03
N THR A 77 -1.30 22.67 7.54
CA THR A 77 -1.73 24.06 7.39
C THR A 77 -1.71 24.51 5.94
N TYR A 78 -0.65 24.15 5.21
CA TYR A 78 -0.51 24.46 3.78
C TYR A 78 -1.59 23.75 2.94
N LEU A 79 -1.78 22.44 3.14
CA LEU A 79 -2.79 21.64 2.45
C LEU A 79 -4.21 22.13 2.76
N THR A 80 -4.51 22.43 4.02
CA THR A 80 -5.81 22.98 4.43
C THR A 80 -6.12 24.28 3.69
N ARG A 81 -5.16 25.20 3.63
CA ARG A 81 -5.32 26.49 2.96
C ARG A 81 -5.45 26.36 1.46
N LYS A 82 -4.64 25.50 0.84
CA LYS A 82 -4.52 25.40 -0.62
C LYS A 82 -5.46 24.40 -1.27
N ILE A 83 -5.90 23.40 -0.53
CA ILE A 83 -6.68 22.27 -1.07
C ILE A 83 -8.00 22.12 -0.30
N PHE A 84 -7.94 21.80 1.00
CA PHE A 84 -9.12 21.32 1.70
C PHE A 84 -10.19 22.41 1.85
N LYS A 85 -9.79 23.62 2.26
CA LYS A 85 -10.73 24.74 2.38
C LYS A 85 -11.32 25.18 1.04
N PRO A 86 -10.56 25.37 -0.05
CA PRO A 86 -11.11 25.70 -1.37
C PRO A 86 -12.10 24.66 -1.91
N LEU A 87 -11.87 23.37 -1.64
CA LEU A 87 -12.75 22.28 -2.05
C LEU A 87 -13.89 21.99 -1.08
N GLY A 88 -13.95 22.66 0.07
CA GLY A 88 -14.94 22.40 1.10
C GLY A 88 -14.79 21.02 1.75
N MET A 89 -13.58 20.48 1.83
CA MET A 89 -13.25 19.20 2.49
C MET A 89 -13.11 19.44 3.99
N THR A 90 -14.22 19.45 4.72
CA THR A 90 -14.29 19.87 6.12
C THR A 90 -13.98 18.75 7.12
N SER A 91 -14.00 17.50 6.68
CA SER A 91 -13.74 16.33 7.55
C SER A 91 -12.26 15.96 7.63
N VAL A 92 -11.40 16.57 6.79
CA VAL A 92 -9.98 16.20 6.76
C VAL A 92 -9.30 16.51 8.10
N ARG A 93 -8.56 15.52 8.61
CA ARG A 93 -7.77 15.61 9.85
C ARG A 93 -6.41 14.97 9.62
N ASP A 94 -5.44 15.36 10.41
CA ASP A 94 -4.23 14.59 10.64
C ASP A 94 -4.60 13.31 11.39
N GLN A 95 -4.17 12.15 10.91
CA GLN A 95 -4.49 10.87 11.53
C GLN A 95 -3.97 10.78 12.98
N ASP A 96 -2.85 11.44 13.29
CA ASP A 96 -2.32 11.53 14.64
C ASP A 96 -3.29 12.18 15.63
N GLU A 97 -4.29 12.93 15.14
CA GLU A 97 -5.35 13.56 15.95
C GLU A 97 -6.61 12.69 16.04
N THR A 98 -6.73 11.63 15.24
CA THR A 98 -7.96 10.81 15.14
C THR A 98 -7.93 9.55 16.00
N ASN A 99 -6.83 9.27 16.70
CA ASN A 99 -6.73 8.14 17.63
C ASN A 99 -7.45 8.44 18.97
N THR A 100 -8.75 8.67 18.90
CA THR A 100 -9.62 8.94 20.06
C THR A 100 -10.97 8.27 19.86
N PRO A 101 -11.76 8.02 20.91
CA PRO A 101 -13.10 7.42 20.80
C PRO A 101 -14.11 8.20 19.96
N ALA A 102 -13.81 9.45 19.57
CA ALA A 102 -14.65 10.27 18.70
C ALA A 102 -14.54 9.89 17.22
N PHE A 103 -13.54 9.10 16.84
CA PHE A 103 -13.28 8.66 15.47
C PHE A 103 -13.37 7.14 15.34
N PRO A 104 -13.60 6.61 14.12
CA PRO A 104 -13.61 5.17 13.91
C PRO A 104 -12.30 4.52 14.36
N ALA A 105 -12.40 3.39 15.05
CA ALA A 105 -11.26 2.55 15.38
C ALA A 105 -10.89 1.63 14.20
N GLY A 106 -9.61 1.30 14.07
CA GLY A 106 -9.12 0.32 13.11
C GLY A 106 -9.23 -1.11 13.65
N TYR A 107 -9.55 -2.04 12.76
CA TYR A 107 -9.68 -3.46 13.08
C TYR A 107 -8.79 -4.31 12.18
N GLY A 108 -8.33 -5.43 12.70
CA GLY A 108 -7.55 -6.41 11.96
C GLY A 108 -7.72 -7.82 12.49
N ARG A 109 -7.09 -8.77 11.84
CA ARG A 109 -7.01 -10.16 12.28
C ARG A 109 -5.69 -10.79 11.85
N TYR A 110 -5.30 -11.87 12.49
CA TYR A 110 -4.25 -12.74 12.02
C TYR A 110 -4.90 -13.91 11.26
N ALA A 111 -4.54 -14.13 10.02
CA ALA A 111 -5.16 -15.09 9.12
C ALA A 111 -6.71 -15.00 9.14
N LEU A 112 -7.40 -16.09 9.44
CA LEU A 112 -8.85 -16.18 9.56
C LEU A 112 -9.33 -16.10 11.02
N GLY A 113 -8.45 -15.73 11.95
CA GLY A 113 -8.76 -15.61 13.37
C GLY A 113 -9.76 -14.49 13.68
N PRO A 114 -10.10 -14.29 14.96
CA PRO A 114 -11.05 -13.26 15.37
C PRO A 114 -10.59 -11.86 15.00
N ILE A 115 -11.54 -11.01 14.68
CA ILE A 115 -11.30 -9.57 14.47
C ILE A 115 -10.97 -8.93 15.83
N ARG A 116 -9.94 -8.07 15.84
CA ARG A 116 -9.47 -7.32 17.00
C ARG A 116 -9.26 -5.85 16.67
N LEU A 117 -9.30 -5.01 17.67
CA LEU A 117 -8.78 -3.65 17.57
C LEU A 117 -7.28 -3.70 17.25
N VAL A 118 -6.83 -2.80 16.41
CA VAL A 118 -5.42 -2.65 16.05
C VAL A 118 -4.89 -1.38 16.68
N ASP A 119 -3.77 -1.48 17.38
CA ASP A 119 -3.09 -0.30 17.91
C ASP A 119 -2.47 0.49 16.74
N PRO A 120 -2.82 1.79 16.58
CA PRO A 120 -2.22 2.63 15.57
C PRO A 120 -0.73 2.87 15.87
N PRO A 121 0.08 3.22 14.86
CA PRO A 121 1.45 3.64 15.08
C PRO A 121 1.47 4.89 15.98
N ALA A 122 2.53 5.05 16.76
CA ALA A 122 2.73 6.26 17.53
C ALA A 122 2.89 7.48 16.60
N ARG A 123 2.71 8.69 17.15
CA ARG A 123 2.69 9.94 16.37
C ARG A 123 3.92 10.14 15.50
N GLY A 124 3.69 10.74 14.33
CA GLY A 124 4.73 11.23 13.41
C GLY A 124 5.22 10.21 12.38
N TRP A 125 4.72 8.96 12.38
CA TRP A 125 5.16 7.95 11.42
C TRP A 125 4.51 8.09 10.04
N LEU A 126 3.30 8.60 9.95
CA LEU A 126 2.57 8.71 8.69
C LEU A 126 2.94 9.98 7.91
N TYR A 127 2.92 11.14 8.55
CA TYR A 127 3.29 12.44 7.98
C TYR A 127 2.86 12.55 6.49
N ALA A 128 3.72 13.08 5.60
CA ALA A 128 3.42 13.24 4.19
C ALA A 128 3.26 11.91 3.40
N ALA A 129 3.55 10.76 4.02
CA ALA A 129 3.38 9.46 3.38
C ALA A 129 1.95 8.92 3.48
N GLY A 130 1.13 9.37 4.47
CA GLY A 130 -0.20 8.80 4.62
C GLY A 130 -1.05 9.35 5.76
N GLU A 131 -0.79 10.58 6.26
CA GLU A 131 -1.42 11.10 7.48
C GLU A 131 -2.88 11.55 7.34
N LEU A 132 -3.46 11.58 6.13
CA LEU A 132 -4.78 12.18 5.92
C LEU A 132 -5.91 11.22 6.28
N SER A 133 -6.74 11.62 7.23
CA SER A 133 -8.00 10.96 7.59
C SER A 133 -9.18 11.81 7.13
N MET A 134 -10.17 11.22 6.44
CA MET A 134 -11.34 11.95 5.92
C MET A 134 -12.50 11.02 5.59
N THR A 135 -13.65 11.61 5.29
CA THR A 135 -14.79 10.87 4.74
C THR A 135 -14.62 10.61 3.24
N ALA A 136 -15.28 9.56 2.72
CA ALA A 136 -15.30 9.29 1.28
C ALA A 136 -15.90 10.46 0.47
N GLN A 137 -16.87 11.19 1.04
CA GLN A 137 -17.46 12.38 0.42
C GLN A 137 -16.44 13.51 0.22
N ASP A 138 -15.53 13.73 1.19
CA ASP A 138 -14.50 14.76 1.03
C ASP A 138 -13.43 14.32 0.02
N LEU A 139 -13.06 13.04 0.00
CA LEU A 139 -12.15 12.53 -1.03
C LEU A 139 -12.76 12.64 -2.43
N ALA A 140 -14.07 12.39 -2.58
CA ALA A 140 -14.79 12.58 -3.84
C ALA A 140 -14.75 14.05 -4.33
N LYS A 141 -14.71 15.05 -3.45
CA LYS A 141 -14.54 16.46 -3.85
C LYS A 141 -13.17 16.71 -4.52
N TRP A 142 -12.12 16.04 -4.02
CA TRP A 142 -10.82 16.05 -4.67
C TRP A 142 -10.87 15.40 -6.06
N ASP A 143 -11.58 14.27 -6.19
CA ASP A 143 -11.75 13.58 -7.47
C ASP A 143 -12.52 14.42 -8.48
N ILE A 144 -13.59 15.11 -8.03
CA ILE A 144 -14.35 16.06 -8.85
C ILE A 144 -13.46 17.21 -9.34
N ALA A 145 -12.56 17.73 -8.46
CA ALA A 145 -11.61 18.76 -8.86
C ALA A 145 -10.63 18.25 -9.93
N ARG A 146 -10.18 17.01 -9.82
CA ARG A 146 -9.34 16.31 -10.83
C ARG A 146 -10.09 16.17 -12.15
N ILE A 147 -11.32 15.65 -12.14
CA ILE A 147 -12.15 15.48 -13.34
C ILE A 147 -12.40 16.83 -14.04
N ASN A 148 -12.65 17.86 -13.27
CA ASN A 148 -12.94 19.21 -13.78
C ASN A 148 -11.66 20.02 -14.09
N ARG A 149 -10.46 19.48 -13.84
CA ARG A 149 -9.18 20.20 -13.99
C ARG A 149 -9.17 21.53 -13.24
N SER A 150 -9.83 21.61 -12.08
CA SER A 150 -9.91 22.78 -11.21
C SER A 150 -8.84 22.73 -10.11
N LEU A 151 -8.73 23.77 -9.30
CA LEU A 151 -7.86 23.95 -8.14
C LEU A 151 -6.40 24.22 -8.49
N ILE A 152 -5.79 23.44 -9.37
CA ILE A 152 -4.40 23.63 -9.86
C ILE A 152 -4.43 23.75 -11.39
N PRO A 153 -3.36 24.29 -12.01
CA PRO A 153 -3.27 24.40 -13.47
C PRO A 153 -3.49 23.06 -14.18
N ALA A 154 -4.12 23.09 -15.36
CA ALA A 154 -4.38 21.88 -16.14
C ALA A 154 -3.11 21.08 -16.47
N ASP A 155 -1.99 21.80 -16.72
CA ASP A 155 -0.69 21.18 -16.99
C ASP A 155 -0.12 20.45 -15.77
N ASP A 156 -0.42 20.90 -14.53
CA ASP A 156 0.00 20.21 -13.31
C ASP A 156 -0.81 18.92 -13.11
N TRP A 157 -2.12 18.92 -13.44
CA TRP A 157 -2.91 17.69 -13.50
C TRP A 157 -2.36 16.72 -14.55
N ALA A 158 -2.04 17.22 -15.75
CA ALA A 158 -1.46 16.42 -16.82
C ALA A 158 -0.10 15.83 -16.40
N ALA A 159 0.75 16.63 -15.76
CA ALA A 159 2.05 16.17 -15.25
C ALA A 159 1.92 15.09 -14.18
N GLN A 160 0.92 15.21 -13.29
CA GLN A 160 0.65 14.20 -12.25
C GLN A 160 0.17 12.87 -12.86
N GLU A 161 -0.64 12.93 -13.90
CA GLU A 161 -1.29 11.78 -14.55
C GLU A 161 -0.49 11.21 -15.73
N SER A 162 0.68 11.79 -16.04
CA SER A 162 1.56 11.27 -17.08
C SER A 162 2.47 10.19 -16.53
N GLU A 163 2.53 9.05 -17.24
CA GLU A 163 3.44 7.97 -16.91
C GLU A 163 4.90 8.44 -16.91
N VAL A 164 5.59 8.22 -15.79
CA VAL A 164 7.03 8.50 -15.72
C VAL A 164 7.79 7.36 -16.41
N LYS A 165 8.73 7.73 -17.28
CA LYS A 165 9.64 6.81 -17.94
C LYS A 165 10.95 6.68 -17.16
N LEU A 166 11.49 5.47 -17.12
CA LEU A 166 12.82 5.17 -16.61
C LEU A 166 13.90 5.69 -17.58
N ASN A 167 15.16 5.69 -17.15
CA ASN A 167 16.30 6.14 -17.96
C ASN A 167 16.47 5.30 -19.24
N ASP A 168 16.01 4.04 -19.26
CA ASP A 168 16.00 3.14 -20.43
C ASP A 168 14.77 3.32 -21.33
N GLY A 169 13.87 4.25 -21.01
CA GLY A 169 12.65 4.54 -21.74
C GLY A 169 11.45 3.67 -21.36
N LYS A 170 11.60 2.66 -20.51
CA LYS A 170 10.49 1.83 -20.06
C LYS A 170 9.50 2.62 -19.22
N GLY A 171 8.20 2.33 -19.41
CA GLY A 171 7.12 2.89 -18.61
C GLY A 171 7.06 2.26 -17.22
N THR A 172 6.71 3.07 -16.23
CA THR A 172 6.52 2.61 -14.85
C THR A 172 5.06 2.24 -14.54
N GLY A 173 4.11 2.67 -15.37
CA GLY A 173 2.67 2.62 -15.07
C GLY A 173 2.27 3.58 -13.93
N TYR A 174 3.14 4.53 -13.58
CA TYR A 174 2.97 5.43 -12.45
C TYR A 174 3.32 6.88 -12.83
N GLY A 175 2.52 7.83 -12.33
CA GLY A 175 2.74 9.25 -12.49
C GLY A 175 3.37 9.87 -11.24
N LEU A 176 2.82 10.99 -10.74
CA LEU A 176 3.28 11.62 -9.51
C LEU A 176 2.26 11.36 -8.39
N GLY A 177 2.49 10.28 -7.63
CA GLY A 177 1.62 9.84 -6.54
C GLY A 177 0.39 9.06 -6.97
N VAL A 178 0.31 8.62 -8.22
CA VAL A 178 -0.83 7.87 -8.76
C VAL A 178 -0.39 6.81 -9.75
N SER A 179 -1.03 5.65 -9.72
CA SER A 179 -0.98 4.69 -10.82
C SER A 179 -1.81 5.22 -11.99
N VAL A 180 -1.29 5.08 -13.20
CA VAL A 180 -1.95 5.50 -14.44
C VAL A 180 -2.23 4.33 -15.37
N ARG A 181 -2.18 3.11 -14.86
CA ARG A 181 -2.53 1.89 -15.60
C ARG A 181 -4.04 1.87 -15.84
N PRO A 182 -4.50 1.54 -17.05
CA PRO A 182 -5.92 1.39 -17.32
C PRO A 182 -6.62 0.41 -16.36
N ALA A 183 -7.88 0.62 -16.12
CA ALA A 183 -8.76 -0.29 -15.40
C ALA A 183 -9.99 -0.57 -16.27
N ASN A 184 -10.34 -1.84 -16.49
CA ASN A 184 -11.45 -2.30 -17.33
C ASN A 184 -11.45 -1.75 -18.78
N GLY A 185 -10.27 -1.43 -19.32
CA GLY A 185 -10.13 -0.78 -20.63
C GLY A 185 -10.28 0.73 -20.62
N HIS A 186 -10.67 1.33 -19.49
CA HIS A 186 -10.79 2.77 -19.31
C HIS A 186 -9.49 3.39 -18.81
N ARG A 187 -9.23 4.64 -19.19
CA ARG A 187 -8.16 5.43 -18.59
C ARG A 187 -8.47 5.62 -17.11
N ALA A 188 -7.56 5.21 -16.25
CA ALA A 188 -7.75 5.30 -14.81
C ALA A 188 -6.55 5.99 -14.12
N VAL A 189 -6.86 6.80 -13.11
CA VAL A 189 -5.90 7.43 -12.20
C VAL A 189 -6.28 6.97 -10.80
N ARG A 190 -5.39 6.20 -10.15
CA ARG A 190 -5.75 5.53 -8.89
C ARG A 190 -4.62 5.47 -7.91
N HIS A 191 -4.98 5.38 -6.63
CA HIS A 191 -4.09 4.99 -5.56
C HIS A 191 -4.86 4.20 -4.49
N THR A 192 -4.19 3.26 -3.86
CA THR A 192 -4.68 2.59 -2.66
C THR A 192 -4.00 3.19 -1.45
N GLY A 193 -4.63 3.11 -0.29
CA GLY A 193 -4.04 3.52 0.97
C GLY A 193 -4.11 2.40 1.97
N GLU A 194 -3.06 2.28 2.75
CA GLU A 194 -2.98 1.37 3.87
C GLU A 194 -2.35 2.09 5.06
N ALA A 195 -3.11 2.23 6.12
CA ALA A 195 -2.65 2.63 7.42
C ALA A 195 -3.16 1.60 8.42
N VAL A 196 -2.47 1.42 9.54
CA VAL A 196 -2.77 0.33 10.46
C VAL A 196 -4.25 0.34 10.89
N GLY A 197 -4.97 -0.70 10.51
CA GLY A 197 -6.40 -0.84 10.75
C GLY A 197 -7.34 -0.23 9.69
N PHE A 198 -6.81 0.46 8.67
CA PHE A 198 -7.60 1.14 7.64
C PHE A 198 -7.07 0.85 6.25
N LEU A 199 -7.98 0.65 5.30
CA LEU A 199 -7.66 0.47 3.88
C LEU A 199 -8.52 1.41 3.03
N SER A 200 -7.93 1.94 1.96
CA SER A 200 -8.63 2.80 1.01
C SER A 200 -8.32 2.43 -0.44
N ALA A 201 -9.32 2.55 -1.30
CA ALA A 201 -9.15 2.56 -2.74
C ALA A 201 -9.80 3.80 -3.32
N ASN A 202 -9.03 4.56 -4.08
CA ASN A 202 -9.53 5.70 -4.85
C ASN A 202 -9.17 5.48 -6.32
N THR A 203 -10.19 5.43 -7.19
CA THR A 203 -10.04 5.28 -8.63
C THR A 203 -10.86 6.35 -9.34
N VAL A 204 -10.21 7.16 -10.14
CA VAL A 204 -10.84 8.19 -10.98
C VAL A 204 -10.71 7.78 -12.43
N PHE A 205 -11.80 7.89 -13.19
CA PHE A 205 -11.90 7.70 -14.63
C PHE A 205 -12.16 9.08 -15.27
N PRO A 206 -11.08 9.84 -15.57
CA PRO A 206 -11.27 11.26 -15.93
C PRO A 206 -12.06 11.47 -17.22
N ASP A 207 -11.85 10.58 -18.21
CA ASP A 207 -12.49 10.67 -19.52
C ASP A 207 -13.98 10.28 -19.46
N ASP A 208 -14.33 9.37 -18.54
CA ASP A 208 -15.70 8.91 -18.27
C ASP A 208 -16.41 9.77 -17.22
N ARG A 209 -15.72 10.76 -16.65
CA ARG A 209 -16.23 11.64 -15.59
C ARG A 209 -16.77 10.90 -14.37
N ALA A 210 -16.14 9.79 -14.01
CA ALA A 210 -16.53 8.92 -12.92
C ALA A 210 -15.40 8.76 -11.90
N ALA A 211 -15.76 8.46 -10.65
CA ALA A 211 -14.80 8.09 -9.62
C ALA A 211 -15.44 7.09 -8.63
N VAL A 212 -14.61 6.25 -8.06
CA VAL A 212 -15.00 5.29 -7.02
C VAL A 212 -14.07 5.46 -5.83
N VAL A 213 -14.66 5.71 -4.66
CA VAL A 213 -13.96 5.82 -3.38
C VAL A 213 -14.46 4.75 -2.43
N VAL A 214 -13.57 3.91 -1.93
CA VAL A 214 -13.88 2.92 -0.89
C VAL A 214 -12.92 3.14 0.28
N LEU A 215 -13.48 3.37 1.46
CA LEU A 215 -12.74 3.50 2.73
C LEU A 215 -13.25 2.43 3.69
N THR A 216 -12.34 1.69 4.31
CA THR A 216 -12.67 0.67 5.30
C THR A 216 -11.82 0.85 6.56
N ASN A 217 -12.39 0.53 7.71
CA ASN A 217 -11.66 0.44 8.98
C ASN A 217 -11.36 -1.01 9.38
N SER A 218 -11.14 -1.85 8.38
CA SER A 218 -10.81 -3.26 8.57
C SER A 218 -9.60 -3.63 7.73
N TRP A 219 -8.57 -4.10 8.39
CA TRP A 219 -7.29 -4.49 7.82
C TRP A 219 -7.22 -6.01 7.63
N ASN A 220 -6.39 -6.47 6.70
CA ASN A 220 -6.21 -7.89 6.41
C ASN A 220 -7.52 -8.60 5.98
N THR A 221 -8.21 -7.99 5.00
CA THR A 221 -9.50 -8.44 4.48
C THR A 221 -9.43 -9.04 3.07
N GLY A 222 -8.23 -9.48 2.62
CA GLY A 222 -8.06 -10.15 1.32
C GLY A 222 -8.36 -9.26 0.12
N GLY A 223 -7.93 -8.00 0.16
CA GLY A 223 -8.18 -7.08 -0.95
C GLY A 223 -9.65 -6.69 -1.15
N ALA A 224 -10.53 -7.01 -0.20
CA ALA A 224 -11.97 -6.73 -0.33
C ALA A 224 -12.27 -5.27 -0.70
N TYR A 225 -11.50 -4.31 -0.19
CA TYR A 225 -11.69 -2.89 -0.52
C TYR A 225 -11.40 -2.57 -1.99
N THR A 226 -10.39 -3.19 -2.61
CA THR A 226 -10.08 -3.03 -4.03
C THR A 226 -11.06 -3.80 -4.90
N ARG A 227 -11.51 -4.98 -4.45
CA ARG A 227 -12.57 -5.74 -5.13
C ARG A 227 -13.88 -4.95 -5.16
N ILE A 228 -14.34 -4.43 -4.02
CA ILE A 228 -15.55 -3.58 -3.94
C ILE A 228 -15.41 -2.38 -4.89
N ALA A 229 -14.25 -1.72 -4.90
CA ALA A 229 -14.03 -0.60 -5.81
C ALA A 229 -14.10 -1.02 -7.28
N ARG A 230 -13.56 -2.19 -7.64
CA ARG A 230 -13.64 -2.76 -9.00
C ARG A 230 -15.08 -3.11 -9.36
N GLU A 231 -15.80 -3.84 -8.50
CA GLU A 231 -17.18 -4.23 -8.74
C GLU A 231 -18.11 -3.01 -8.94
N ILE A 232 -17.91 -1.96 -8.14
CA ILE A 232 -18.63 -0.69 -8.36
C ILE A 232 -18.27 -0.07 -9.71
N ALA A 233 -16.96 -0.06 -10.07
CA ALA A 233 -16.51 0.45 -11.35
C ALA A 233 -17.11 -0.35 -12.52
N ASP A 234 -17.17 -1.69 -12.42
CA ASP A 234 -17.76 -2.57 -13.44
C ASP A 234 -19.28 -2.32 -13.66
N VAL A 235 -19.99 -1.92 -12.59
CA VAL A 235 -21.41 -1.55 -12.69
C VAL A 235 -21.61 -0.23 -13.42
N ILE A 236 -20.74 0.76 -13.17
CA ILE A 236 -20.88 2.11 -13.76
C ILE A 236 -20.16 2.25 -15.11
N LEU A 237 -19.14 1.42 -15.37
CA LEU A 237 -18.30 1.41 -16.59
C LEU A 237 -18.05 -0.04 -17.03
N PRO A 238 -18.94 -0.65 -17.81
CA PRO A 238 -18.78 -2.04 -18.27
C PRO A 238 -17.50 -2.27 -19.10
N ALA A 239 -16.81 -3.37 -18.82
CA ALA A 239 -15.46 -3.66 -19.29
C ALA A 239 -15.33 -4.04 -20.78
N ALA A 240 -14.10 -3.80 -21.31
CA ALA A 240 -13.63 -4.31 -22.62
C ALA A 240 -12.63 -5.49 -22.43
N PRO A 241 -12.55 -6.51 -23.32
CA PRO A 241 -11.81 -7.77 -23.08
C PRO A 241 -10.27 -7.73 -23.31
N GLY A 242 -9.45 -8.49 -22.53
CA GLY A 242 -8.02 -8.73 -22.78
C GLY A 242 -7.18 -9.39 -21.66
N THR A 243 -6.06 -10.13 -21.96
CA THR A 243 -5.25 -11.01 -21.07
C THR A 243 -3.74 -10.70 -21.02
N ALA A 244 -2.97 -11.20 -19.98
CA ALA A 244 -1.51 -11.00 -19.76
C ALA A 244 -0.71 -12.26 -19.30
N PRO A 245 0.66 -12.35 -19.50
CA PRO A 245 1.53 -13.54 -19.28
C PRO A 245 2.49 -13.52 -18.04
N VAL A 246 3.20 -14.64 -17.72
CA VAL A 246 3.91 -15.04 -16.46
C VAL A 246 5.45 -15.17 -16.60
N ASP A 247 6.25 -15.03 -15.48
CA ASP A 247 7.73 -14.96 -15.35
C ASP A 247 8.33 -16.05 -14.41
N PRO A 248 9.59 -16.59 -14.66
CA PRO A 248 10.16 -17.81 -14.03
C PRO A 248 10.90 -17.67 -12.68
N VAL A 249 11.20 -16.51 -12.13
CA VAL A 249 11.94 -16.33 -10.84
C VAL A 249 11.12 -16.78 -9.60
N ALA A 250 9.84 -17.01 -9.81
CA ALA A 250 8.84 -17.26 -8.76
C ALA A 250 8.93 -18.65 -8.07
N ALA A 251 9.65 -19.63 -8.62
CA ALA A 251 9.56 -21.03 -8.12
C ALA A 251 10.16 -21.23 -6.72
N ALA A 252 11.33 -20.63 -6.42
CA ALA A 252 11.96 -20.75 -5.11
C ALA A 252 11.17 -20.00 -4.02
N GLN A 253 10.69 -18.80 -4.34
CA GLN A 253 9.85 -17.99 -3.45
C GLN A 253 8.50 -18.67 -3.19
N ALA A 254 7.88 -19.29 -4.19
CA ALA A 254 6.66 -20.06 -4.03
C ALA A 254 6.86 -21.29 -3.11
N SER A 255 8.01 -21.97 -3.24
CA SER A 255 8.36 -23.09 -2.36
C SER A 255 8.54 -22.65 -0.91
N LEU A 256 9.20 -21.52 -0.66
CA LEU A 256 9.36 -20.95 0.67
C LEU A 256 7.99 -20.49 1.25
N ALA A 257 7.18 -19.81 0.45
CA ALA A 257 5.83 -19.41 0.88
C ALA A 257 4.98 -20.62 1.28
N ARG A 258 5.02 -21.67 0.46
CA ARG A 258 4.29 -22.91 0.76
C ARG A 258 4.80 -23.57 2.05
N ALA A 259 6.10 -23.67 2.25
CA ALA A 259 6.71 -24.25 3.44
C ALA A 259 6.31 -23.47 4.71
N VAL A 260 6.37 -22.14 4.69
CA VAL A 260 5.96 -21.29 5.82
C VAL A 260 4.45 -21.38 6.07
N PHE A 261 3.63 -21.46 5.02
CA PHE A 261 2.18 -21.68 5.15
C PHE A 261 1.88 -22.99 5.89
N ASP A 262 2.55 -24.08 5.51
CA ASP A 262 2.36 -25.39 6.15
C ASP A 262 2.86 -25.42 7.60
N GLN A 263 3.96 -24.73 7.91
CA GLN A 263 4.46 -24.54 9.26
C GLN A 263 3.44 -23.81 10.14
N LEU A 264 2.91 -22.69 9.68
CA LEU A 264 1.92 -21.88 10.40
C LEU A 264 0.62 -22.65 10.61
N ARG A 265 0.18 -23.43 9.63
CA ARG A 265 -0.96 -24.35 9.74
C ARG A 265 -0.72 -25.43 10.80
N ALA A 266 0.49 -25.92 10.93
CA ALA A 266 0.88 -26.91 11.93
C ALA A 266 1.18 -26.30 13.32
N GLY A 267 1.15 -24.99 13.47
CA GLY A 267 1.37 -24.30 14.76
C GLY A 267 2.83 -24.13 15.15
N HIS A 268 3.76 -24.26 14.21
CA HIS A 268 5.17 -23.95 14.40
C HIS A 268 5.69 -23.02 13.32
N LEU A 269 6.86 -22.43 13.51
CA LEU A 269 7.47 -21.52 12.55
C LEU A 269 8.97 -21.50 12.70
N ASP A 270 9.68 -21.81 11.61
CA ASP A 270 11.14 -21.64 11.55
C ASP A 270 11.45 -20.15 11.40
N ARG A 271 11.83 -19.55 12.52
CA ARG A 271 12.08 -18.11 12.61
C ARG A 271 13.33 -17.66 11.86
N SER A 272 14.21 -18.56 11.45
CA SER A 272 15.39 -18.24 10.63
C SER A 272 15.00 -17.84 9.19
N GLN A 273 13.81 -18.25 8.74
CA GLN A 273 13.26 -17.89 7.44
C GLN A 273 12.66 -16.48 7.38
N LEU A 274 12.61 -15.79 8.52
CA LEU A 274 11.98 -14.48 8.67
C LEU A 274 12.99 -13.38 8.96
N THR A 275 12.68 -12.15 8.56
CA THR A 275 13.40 -10.96 9.02
C THR A 275 13.07 -10.64 10.48
N GLU A 276 13.72 -9.63 11.05
CA GLU A 276 13.44 -9.17 12.41
C GLU A 276 12.01 -8.63 12.54
N ASN A 277 11.54 -7.87 11.56
CA ASN A 277 10.19 -7.30 11.57
C ASN A 277 9.10 -8.38 11.46
N ALA A 278 9.27 -9.34 10.55
CA ALA A 278 8.34 -10.46 10.43
C ALA A 278 8.34 -11.30 11.72
N ASN A 279 9.50 -11.52 12.35
CA ASN A 279 9.60 -12.19 13.65
C ASN A 279 8.85 -11.44 14.77
N PHE A 280 8.84 -10.11 14.74
CA PHE A 280 8.07 -9.28 15.65
C PHE A 280 6.54 -9.44 15.45
N TYR A 281 6.09 -9.51 14.18
CA TYR A 281 4.68 -9.71 13.83
C TYR A 281 4.14 -11.06 14.33
N PHE A 282 4.93 -12.15 14.23
CA PHE A 282 4.48 -13.49 14.65
C PHE A 282 4.57 -13.68 16.17
N THR A 283 3.72 -12.96 16.90
CA THR A 283 3.52 -13.15 18.35
C THR A 283 2.94 -14.54 18.66
N PRO A 284 2.97 -15.02 19.92
CA PRO A 284 2.26 -16.25 20.32
C PRO A 284 0.77 -16.24 19.95
N GLN A 285 0.10 -15.08 20.05
CA GLN A 285 -1.29 -14.92 19.65
C GLN A 285 -1.46 -15.07 18.13
N ALA A 286 -0.59 -14.45 17.33
CA ALA A 286 -0.62 -14.60 15.88
C ALA A 286 -0.45 -16.06 15.47
N LEU A 287 0.54 -16.78 16.02
CA LEU A 287 0.75 -18.20 15.72
C LEU A 287 -0.46 -19.06 16.09
N ALA A 288 -1.08 -18.82 17.25
CA ALA A 288 -2.28 -19.54 17.67
C ALA A 288 -3.46 -19.27 16.71
N ASP A 289 -3.64 -18.03 16.25
CA ASP A 289 -4.70 -17.68 15.30
C ASP A 289 -4.45 -18.30 13.91
N PHE A 290 -3.22 -18.27 13.43
CA PHE A 290 -2.85 -18.94 12.18
C PHE A 290 -3.16 -20.46 12.28
N GLN A 291 -2.67 -21.12 13.31
CA GLN A 291 -2.91 -22.54 13.50
C GLN A 291 -4.40 -22.88 13.60
N SER A 292 -5.11 -22.25 14.53
CA SER A 292 -6.52 -22.56 14.78
C SER A 292 -7.44 -22.27 13.60
N SER A 293 -7.09 -21.27 12.77
CA SER A 293 -7.89 -20.88 11.60
C SER A 293 -7.53 -21.64 10.32
N LEU A 294 -6.29 -22.12 10.17
CA LEU A 294 -5.84 -22.79 8.95
C LEU A 294 -5.83 -24.32 9.08
N ALA A 295 -5.53 -24.90 10.27
CA ALA A 295 -5.47 -26.34 10.43
C ALA A 295 -6.78 -27.07 10.06
N PRO A 296 -7.98 -26.55 10.39
CA PRO A 296 -9.24 -27.20 10.01
C PRO A 296 -9.50 -27.27 8.50
N LEU A 297 -8.80 -26.47 7.69
CA LEU A 297 -8.96 -26.44 6.23
C LEU A 297 -8.29 -27.65 5.54
N GLY A 298 -7.37 -28.34 6.23
CA GLY A 298 -6.62 -29.47 5.66
C GLY A 298 -5.58 -29.02 4.61
N GLU A 299 -5.33 -29.90 3.62
CA GLU A 299 -4.39 -29.61 2.53
C GLU A 299 -5.07 -28.76 1.45
N PRO A 300 -4.43 -27.70 0.93
CA PRO A 300 -4.96 -26.96 -0.21
C PRO A 300 -4.86 -27.77 -1.51
N ILE A 301 -5.86 -27.62 -2.37
CA ILE A 301 -5.91 -28.22 -3.71
C ILE A 301 -4.87 -27.57 -4.63
N ALA A 302 -4.68 -26.24 -4.49
CA ALA A 302 -3.72 -25.48 -5.28
C ALA A 302 -3.10 -24.35 -4.44
N PHE A 303 -1.85 -24.00 -4.78
CA PHE A 303 -1.11 -22.89 -4.21
C PHE A 303 -0.39 -22.20 -5.39
N GLU A 304 -1.00 -21.17 -5.92
CA GLU A 304 -0.62 -20.56 -7.21
C GLU A 304 -0.21 -19.10 -7.03
N PRO A 305 0.88 -18.62 -7.70
CA PRO A 305 1.20 -17.20 -7.70
C PRO A 305 0.04 -16.39 -8.31
N SER A 306 -0.27 -15.23 -7.71
CA SER A 306 -1.24 -14.27 -8.23
C SER A 306 -0.52 -13.00 -8.67
N GLY A 307 -0.66 -12.68 -9.97
CA GLY A 307 -0.01 -11.51 -10.57
C GLY A 307 1.51 -11.64 -10.72
N SER A 308 2.14 -10.58 -11.23
CA SER A 308 3.60 -10.49 -11.39
C SER A 308 4.23 -9.89 -10.13
N PRO A 309 5.48 -10.28 -9.78
CA PRO A 309 6.21 -9.69 -8.66
C PRO A 309 6.38 -8.17 -8.81
N VAL A 310 6.35 -7.45 -7.69
CA VAL A 310 6.56 -5.99 -7.63
C VAL A 310 7.62 -5.67 -6.58
N LEU A 311 8.46 -4.66 -6.84
CA LEU A 311 9.46 -4.20 -5.86
C LEU A 311 8.88 -3.09 -4.96
N ARG A 312 9.09 -3.21 -3.65
CA ARG A 312 8.78 -2.17 -2.66
C ARG A 312 9.76 -2.24 -1.48
N GLY A 313 10.39 -1.12 -1.15
CA GLY A 313 11.27 -1.02 0.02
C GLY A 313 12.46 -1.99 0.05
N GLY A 314 13.00 -2.36 -1.12
CA GLY A 314 14.03 -3.39 -1.21
C GLY A 314 13.51 -4.82 -1.19
N PHE A 315 12.19 -5.04 -1.05
CA PHE A 315 11.58 -6.36 -1.02
C PHE A 315 10.85 -6.67 -2.34
N VAL A 316 10.78 -7.96 -2.66
CA VAL A 316 9.96 -8.49 -3.76
C VAL A 316 8.59 -8.87 -3.18
N ILE A 317 7.53 -8.21 -3.65
CA ILE A 317 6.14 -8.55 -3.29
C ILE A 317 5.62 -9.59 -4.26
N GLN A 318 5.10 -10.69 -3.73
CA GLN A 318 4.41 -11.71 -4.51
C GLN A 318 3.13 -12.14 -3.80
N GLY A 319 2.00 -12.11 -4.51
CA GLY A 319 0.75 -12.69 -4.05
C GLY A 319 0.63 -14.16 -4.42
N TYR A 320 -0.18 -14.90 -3.67
CA TYR A 320 -0.58 -16.28 -3.99
C TYR A 320 -2.06 -16.46 -3.73
N THR A 321 -2.69 -17.26 -4.59
CA THR A 321 -4.04 -17.76 -4.39
C THR A 321 -3.97 -19.21 -3.92
N ILE A 322 -4.58 -19.49 -2.78
CA ILE A 322 -4.59 -20.82 -2.14
C ILE A 322 -6.02 -21.37 -2.20
N LYS A 323 -6.22 -22.47 -2.93
CA LYS A 323 -7.54 -23.05 -3.19
C LYS A 323 -7.83 -24.24 -2.30
N TYR A 324 -9.03 -24.27 -1.75
CA TYR A 324 -9.62 -25.38 -1.00
C TYR A 324 -10.99 -25.75 -1.60
N PRO A 325 -11.57 -26.90 -1.26
CA PRO A 325 -12.96 -27.19 -1.62
C PRO A 325 -13.90 -26.12 -1.05
N GLY A 326 -14.56 -25.35 -1.96
CA GLY A 326 -15.53 -24.32 -1.57
C GLY A 326 -14.96 -23.05 -0.91
N ARG A 327 -13.64 -22.86 -0.91
CA ARG A 327 -13.01 -21.68 -0.33
C ARG A 327 -11.68 -21.35 -1.01
N THR A 328 -11.42 -20.07 -1.13
CA THR A 328 -10.12 -19.54 -1.58
C THR A 328 -9.51 -18.65 -0.48
N LEU A 329 -8.21 -18.65 -0.37
CA LEU A 329 -7.45 -17.70 0.45
C LEU A 329 -6.48 -16.94 -0.43
N ASP A 330 -6.23 -15.69 -0.06
CA ASP A 330 -5.15 -14.87 -0.62
C ASP A 330 -4.00 -14.79 0.38
N LEU A 331 -2.77 -14.89 -0.13
CA LEU A 331 -1.55 -14.73 0.61
C LEU A 331 -0.74 -13.60 -0.01
N SER A 332 -0.36 -12.61 0.78
CA SER A 332 0.60 -11.55 0.43
C SER A 332 1.93 -11.83 1.11
N THR A 333 3.00 -11.89 0.31
CA THR A 333 4.36 -12.11 0.82
C THR A 333 5.31 -11.05 0.30
N PHE A 334 6.25 -10.64 1.17
CA PHE A 334 7.40 -9.81 0.81
C PHE A 334 8.66 -10.59 1.14
N TYR A 335 9.60 -10.63 0.19
CA TYR A 335 10.86 -11.34 0.33
C TYR A 335 12.05 -10.38 0.21
N GLU A 336 13.10 -10.61 1.00
CA GLU A 336 14.40 -10.03 0.67
C GLU A 336 14.80 -10.48 -0.74
N PRO A 337 15.55 -9.65 -1.52
CA PRO A 337 15.98 -10.01 -2.86
C PRO A 337 16.89 -11.24 -2.89
N GLY A 338 16.75 -12.05 -3.95
CA GLY A 338 17.59 -13.23 -4.20
C GLY A 338 16.92 -14.55 -3.84
N ALA A 339 17.59 -15.65 -4.25
CA ALA A 339 17.03 -17.01 -4.13
C ALA A 339 16.89 -17.52 -2.68
N ASN A 340 17.63 -16.91 -1.73
CA ASN A 340 17.63 -17.25 -0.30
C ASN A 340 17.06 -16.10 0.54
N GLY A 341 16.28 -15.18 -0.06
CA GLY A 341 15.69 -14.05 0.63
C GLY A 341 14.74 -14.51 1.73
N ARG A 342 14.88 -13.91 2.94
CA ARG A 342 13.96 -14.16 4.05
C ARG A 342 12.65 -13.45 3.81
N ILE A 343 11.60 -13.91 4.48
CA ILE A 343 10.27 -13.30 4.45
C ILE A 343 10.23 -12.09 5.38
N GLU A 344 9.87 -10.93 4.83
CA GLU A 344 9.59 -9.69 5.56
C GLU A 344 8.09 -9.59 5.91
N GLN A 345 7.19 -10.12 5.05
CA GLN A 345 5.77 -10.14 5.27
C GLN A 345 5.15 -11.46 4.84
N PHE A 346 4.17 -11.93 5.61
CA PHE A 346 3.37 -13.12 5.31
C PHE A 346 1.95 -12.94 5.87
N LEU A 347 1.03 -12.48 5.04
CA LEU A 347 -0.35 -12.18 5.45
C LEU A 347 -1.33 -13.05 4.68
N VAL A 348 -2.10 -13.86 5.41
CA VAL A 348 -3.17 -14.71 4.87
C VAL A 348 -4.52 -14.05 5.13
N SER A 349 -5.37 -14.03 4.12
CA SER A 349 -6.71 -13.44 4.19
C SER A 349 -7.72 -14.25 3.39
N PRO A 350 -9.04 -14.08 3.61
CA PRO A 350 -10.04 -14.71 2.76
C PRO A 350 -9.84 -14.27 1.30
N GLY A 351 -9.80 -15.24 0.38
CA GLY A 351 -9.78 -15.01 -1.07
C GLY A 351 -11.20 -14.89 -1.66
N GLU A 352 -11.24 -14.68 -2.98
CA GLU A 352 -12.49 -14.62 -3.76
C GLU A 352 -13.16 -15.99 -3.92
#